data_326fd729d6afafcb185b99e902625b90
#
_entry.id   326fd729d6afafcb185b99e902625b90
#
_cell.length_a   1.000
_cell.length_b   1.000
_cell.length_c   1.000
_cell.angle_alpha   90.00
_cell.angle_beta   90.00
_cell.angle_gamma   90.00
#
_symmetry.space_group_name_H-M   'P 1'
#
loop_
_entity.id
_entity.type
_entity.pdbx_description
1 polymer ?
#
loop_
_entity_poly.entity_id
_entity_poly.type
_entity_poly.pdbx_seq_one_letter_code
_entity_poly.pdbx_strand_id
1 'polypeptide(L)'
;MHLRLSMLVSLLLLAFTTACTQAPPPDTHAADVQALKDTDAAWAKAMAAKDFEKSMSYYADDASVLVPTAPEINGKDAIRAALKPVFDDPNFAHACQASRVEVAKSGDLGYTQGTYTMTTTDPKTKKPVTEKGKYLIAYKKQADGTWKAVAEMDSSDMPLPAPGKK
;
A
#
# COMPACT_ATOMS: atom_id res chain seq x y z
N MET A 1 -12.60 5.50 -89.34
CA MET A 1 -13.48 5.64 -88.16
C MET A 1 -12.85 4.72 -87.07
N HIS A 2 -11.98 5.29 -86.26
CA HIS A 2 -11.14 4.48 -85.36
C HIS A 2 -11.65 4.59 -83.91
N LEU A 3 -12.15 3.49 -83.42
CA LEU A 3 -12.58 3.33 -82.02
C LEU A 3 -11.37 3.04 -81.15
N ARG A 4 -10.95 3.99 -80.32
CA ARG A 4 -9.85 3.80 -79.35
C ARG A 4 -10.45 3.24 -78.06
N LEU A 5 -10.12 2.00 -77.77
CA LEU A 5 -10.45 1.30 -76.53
C LEU A 5 -9.42 1.71 -75.45
N SER A 6 -9.87 2.55 -74.53
CA SER A 6 -9.02 2.93 -73.36
C SER A 6 -9.17 1.89 -72.27
N MET A 7 -8.09 1.18 -72.03
CA MET A 7 -7.95 0.17 -70.98
C MET A 7 -7.55 0.89 -69.66
N LEU A 8 -8.55 1.06 -68.75
CA LEU A 8 -8.29 1.54 -67.41
C LEU A 8 -7.77 0.40 -66.53
N VAL A 9 -6.47 0.44 -66.25
CA VAL A 9 -5.83 -0.45 -65.28
C VAL A 9 -6.07 0.15 -63.88
N SER A 10 -7.03 -0.38 -63.11
CA SER A 10 -7.19 -0.06 -61.73
C SER A 10 -6.17 -0.79 -60.89
N LEU A 11 -5.14 -0.08 -60.43
CA LEU A 11 -4.13 -0.56 -59.48
C LEU A 11 -4.72 -0.56 -58.09
N LEU A 12 -5.18 -1.70 -57.57
CA LEU A 12 -5.70 -1.89 -56.23
C LEU A 12 -4.49 -2.01 -55.29
N LEU A 13 -4.10 -0.91 -54.60
CA LEU A 13 -3.12 -0.92 -53.53
C LEU A 13 -3.72 -1.65 -52.30
N LEU A 14 -3.36 -2.92 -52.09
CA LEU A 14 -3.57 -3.60 -50.80
C LEU A 14 -2.59 -3.04 -49.78
N ALA A 15 -3.07 -2.12 -48.92
CA ALA A 15 -2.34 -1.70 -47.74
C ALA A 15 -2.38 -2.84 -46.71
N PHE A 16 -1.30 -3.63 -46.64
CA PHE A 16 -1.07 -4.56 -45.53
C PHE A 16 -0.81 -3.74 -44.25
N THR A 17 -1.82 -3.54 -43.42
CA THR A 17 -1.63 -3.07 -42.03
C THR A 17 -1.03 -4.22 -41.24
N THR A 18 0.29 -4.25 -41.07
CA THR A 18 0.96 -5.09 -40.08
C THR A 18 0.53 -4.59 -38.70
N ALA A 19 -0.52 -5.19 -38.15
CA ALA A 19 -0.83 -5.05 -36.72
C ALA A 19 0.36 -5.65 -35.96
N CYS A 20 1.22 -4.79 -35.38
CA CYS A 20 2.19 -5.23 -34.39
C CYS A 20 1.42 -5.84 -33.22
N THR A 21 1.28 -7.15 -33.19
CA THR A 21 0.87 -7.90 -32.00
C THR A 21 1.99 -7.74 -30.98
N GLN A 22 1.85 -6.76 -30.12
CA GLN A 22 2.72 -6.60 -28.97
C GLN A 22 2.56 -7.83 -28.08
N ALA A 23 3.63 -8.56 -27.81
CA ALA A 23 3.59 -9.69 -26.90
C ALA A 23 3.01 -9.22 -25.55
N PRO A 24 2.16 -10.01 -24.90
CA PRO A 24 1.67 -9.63 -23.58
C PRO A 24 2.86 -9.38 -22.65
N PRO A 25 2.78 -8.38 -21.76
CA PRO A 25 3.83 -8.12 -20.79
C PRO A 25 4.10 -9.40 -19.98
N PRO A 26 5.36 -9.64 -19.58
CA PRO A 26 5.71 -10.80 -18.79
C PRO A 26 4.88 -10.84 -17.49
N ASP A 27 4.48 -12.04 -17.08
CA ASP A 27 3.79 -12.24 -15.81
C ASP A 27 4.78 -11.99 -14.66
N THR A 28 4.61 -10.88 -13.96
CA THR A 28 5.44 -10.48 -12.81
C THR A 28 4.77 -10.80 -11.47
N HIS A 29 3.58 -11.43 -11.48
CA HIS A 29 2.75 -11.58 -10.28
C HIS A 29 3.49 -12.20 -9.09
N ALA A 30 4.21 -13.31 -9.29
CA ALA A 30 4.96 -13.96 -8.22
C ALA A 30 6.09 -13.06 -7.64
N ALA A 31 6.78 -12.33 -8.52
CA ALA A 31 7.81 -11.38 -8.11
C ALA A 31 7.22 -10.19 -7.35
N ASP A 32 6.06 -9.71 -7.77
CA ASP A 32 5.34 -8.61 -7.11
C ASP A 32 4.83 -8.99 -5.72
N VAL A 33 4.30 -10.21 -5.56
CA VAL A 33 3.92 -10.76 -4.25
C VAL A 33 5.14 -10.84 -3.32
N GLN A 34 6.29 -11.32 -3.83
CA GLN A 34 7.50 -11.39 -3.02
C GLN A 34 8.01 -9.99 -2.65
N ALA A 35 8.04 -9.06 -3.59
CA ALA A 35 8.47 -7.68 -3.33
C ALA A 35 7.58 -6.98 -2.29
N LEU A 36 6.26 -7.22 -2.32
CA LEU A 36 5.34 -6.68 -1.33
C LEU A 36 5.58 -7.31 0.07
N LYS A 37 5.81 -8.63 0.13
CA LYS A 37 6.19 -9.31 1.39
C LYS A 37 7.46 -8.72 1.99
N ASP A 38 8.48 -8.51 1.16
CA ASP A 38 9.76 -7.94 1.60
C ASP A 38 9.60 -6.50 2.07
N THR A 39 8.74 -5.72 1.42
CA THR A 39 8.41 -4.34 1.81
C THR A 39 7.72 -4.31 3.17
N ASP A 40 6.69 -5.12 3.39
CA ASP A 40 5.97 -5.22 4.67
C ASP A 40 6.89 -5.65 5.81
N ALA A 41 7.71 -6.68 5.59
CA ALA A 41 8.67 -7.16 6.57
C ALA A 41 9.76 -6.11 6.91
N ALA A 42 10.22 -5.35 5.91
CA ALA A 42 11.19 -4.28 6.12
C ALA A 42 10.58 -3.11 6.89
N TRP A 43 9.32 -2.78 6.64
CA TRP A 43 8.58 -1.78 7.42
C TRP A 43 8.37 -2.23 8.86
N ALA A 44 7.91 -3.46 9.09
CA ALA A 44 7.79 -4.04 10.43
C ALA A 44 9.09 -3.94 11.22
N LYS A 45 10.23 -4.22 10.57
CA LYS A 45 11.57 -4.09 11.17
C LYS A 45 11.91 -2.64 11.52
N ALA A 46 11.58 -1.68 10.66
CA ALA A 46 11.80 -0.26 10.92
C ALA A 46 10.98 0.23 12.13
N MET A 47 9.70 -0.18 12.21
CA MET A 47 8.82 0.11 13.35
C MET A 47 9.38 -0.46 14.65
N ALA A 48 9.80 -1.73 14.66
CA ALA A 48 10.39 -2.38 15.82
C ALA A 48 11.72 -1.73 16.25
N ALA A 49 12.50 -1.21 15.31
CA ALA A 49 13.74 -0.48 15.56
C ALA A 49 13.51 0.98 16.01
N LYS A 50 12.26 1.45 16.03
CA LYS A 50 11.89 2.85 16.28
C LYS A 50 12.52 3.82 15.27
N ASP A 51 12.81 3.34 14.06
CA ASP A 51 13.34 4.18 12.98
C ASP A 51 12.18 4.95 12.34
N PHE A 52 11.92 6.13 12.89
CA PHE A 52 10.80 6.98 12.47
C PHE A 52 10.89 7.36 10.99
N GLU A 53 12.05 7.85 10.55
CA GLU A 53 12.22 8.32 9.17
C GLU A 53 12.05 7.17 8.18
N LYS A 54 12.64 6.03 8.47
CA LYS A 54 12.48 4.84 7.65
C LYS A 54 11.03 4.36 7.63
N SER A 55 10.35 4.36 8.77
CA SER A 55 8.93 3.98 8.87
C SER A 55 8.04 4.91 8.03
N MET A 56 8.26 6.23 8.08
CA MET A 56 7.53 7.20 7.27
C MET A 56 7.82 7.05 5.78
N SER A 57 8.96 6.50 5.39
CA SER A 57 9.30 6.30 3.98
C SER A 57 8.43 5.27 3.26
N TYR A 58 7.72 4.43 3.99
CA TYR A 58 6.81 3.43 3.40
C TYR A 58 5.43 3.98 3.01
N TYR A 59 5.03 5.13 3.52
CA TYR A 59 3.79 5.79 3.11
C TYR A 59 3.96 6.54 1.78
N ALA A 60 2.93 6.48 0.96
CA ALA A 60 2.75 7.39 -0.17
C ALA A 60 2.43 8.80 0.34
N ASP A 61 2.63 9.82 -0.48
CA ASP A 61 2.40 11.22 -0.05
C ASP A 61 0.90 11.51 0.19
N ASP A 62 0.03 10.80 -0.54
CA ASP A 62 -1.44 10.86 -0.45
C ASP A 62 -2.06 9.75 0.42
N ALA A 63 -1.26 9.04 1.21
CA ALA A 63 -1.73 7.96 2.07
C ALA A 63 -2.74 8.41 3.11
N SER A 64 -3.64 7.50 3.51
CA SER A 64 -4.55 7.69 4.63
C SER A 64 -4.38 6.62 5.70
N VAL A 65 -4.62 7.00 6.97
CA VAL A 65 -4.61 6.07 8.11
C VAL A 65 -5.95 6.17 8.85
N LEU A 66 -6.58 5.01 9.03
CA LEU A 66 -7.86 4.85 9.69
C LEU A 66 -7.64 4.14 11.02
N VAL A 67 -7.72 4.90 12.10
CA VAL A 67 -7.59 4.35 13.45
C VAL A 67 -8.94 4.31 14.16
N PRO A 68 -9.17 3.36 15.09
CA PRO A 68 -10.42 3.30 15.82
C PRO A 68 -10.69 4.60 16.59
N THR A 69 -11.93 5.05 16.57
CA THR A 69 -12.43 6.17 17.40
C THR A 69 -11.79 7.54 17.15
N ALA A 70 -11.06 7.71 16.06
CA ALA A 70 -10.48 9.00 15.65
C ALA A 70 -10.84 9.34 14.19
N PRO A 71 -10.82 10.61 13.79
CA PRO A 71 -10.91 10.99 12.39
C PRO A 71 -9.80 10.37 11.55
N GLU A 72 -10.10 10.15 10.27
CA GLU A 72 -9.11 9.73 9.29
C GLU A 72 -7.96 10.74 9.21
N ILE A 73 -6.74 10.22 9.12
CA ILE A 73 -5.51 11.01 8.98
C ILE A 73 -5.10 10.95 7.52
N ASN A 74 -5.17 12.08 6.82
CA ASN A 74 -4.94 12.16 5.39
C ASN A 74 -3.63 12.89 5.05
N GLY A 75 -2.82 12.25 4.22
CA GLY A 75 -1.54 12.73 3.73
C GLY A 75 -0.39 12.43 4.67
N LYS A 76 0.77 12.17 4.07
CA LYS A 76 1.99 11.74 4.77
C LYS A 76 2.44 12.71 5.87
N ASP A 77 2.29 14.01 5.66
CA ASP A 77 2.68 15.02 6.66
C ASP A 77 1.78 14.95 7.90
N ALA A 78 0.47 14.74 7.71
CA ALA A 78 -0.46 14.56 8.82
C ALA A 78 -0.21 13.25 9.57
N ILE A 79 0.06 12.16 8.83
CA ILE A 79 0.45 10.86 9.41
C ILE A 79 1.74 11.03 10.23
N ARG A 80 2.72 11.71 9.69
CA ARG A 80 3.99 12.02 10.34
C ARG A 80 3.78 12.79 11.66
N ALA A 81 2.95 13.82 11.63
CA ALA A 81 2.62 14.62 12.82
C ALA A 81 1.90 13.78 13.89
N ALA A 82 1.00 12.89 13.48
CA ALA A 82 0.26 12.02 14.41
C ALA A 82 1.12 10.91 15.03
N LEU A 83 2.04 10.31 14.25
CA LEU A 83 2.87 9.20 14.73
C LEU A 83 4.13 9.65 15.48
N LYS A 84 4.62 10.88 15.26
CA LYS A 84 5.82 11.37 15.94
C LYS A 84 5.76 11.24 17.47
N PRO A 85 4.68 11.67 18.16
CA PRO A 85 4.55 11.50 19.60
C PRO A 85 4.54 10.04 20.06
N VAL A 86 4.03 9.13 19.23
CA VAL A 86 4.02 7.68 19.52
C VAL A 86 5.44 7.13 19.49
N PHE A 87 6.22 7.49 18.48
CA PHE A 87 7.64 7.07 18.38
C PHE A 87 8.53 7.68 19.46
N ASP A 88 8.18 8.89 19.94
CA ASP A 88 8.92 9.56 21.03
C ASP A 88 8.57 9.02 22.43
N ASP A 89 7.53 8.19 22.54
CA ASP A 89 7.16 7.57 23.80
C ASP A 89 8.29 6.61 24.26
N PRO A 90 8.81 6.79 25.49
CA PRO A 90 9.90 5.94 26.01
C PRO A 90 9.52 4.46 26.09
N ASN A 91 8.24 4.15 26.25
CA ASN A 91 7.71 2.79 26.31
C ASN A 91 7.27 2.27 24.94
N PHE A 92 7.36 3.08 23.88
CA PHE A 92 6.97 2.62 22.54
C PHE A 92 7.70 1.34 22.18
N ALA A 93 6.94 0.32 21.83
CA ALA A 93 7.45 -0.91 21.21
C ALA A 93 6.38 -1.40 20.23
N HIS A 94 6.81 -1.84 19.07
CA HIS A 94 5.89 -2.32 18.03
C HIS A 94 6.39 -3.63 17.45
N ALA A 95 5.48 -4.57 17.26
CA ALA A 95 5.72 -5.79 16.51
C ALA A 95 4.46 -6.11 15.70
N CYS A 96 4.65 -6.46 14.43
CA CYS A 96 3.57 -6.93 13.58
C CYS A 96 4.02 -8.14 12.75
N GLN A 97 3.04 -8.92 12.32
CA GLN A 97 3.27 -10.10 11.50
C GLN A 97 2.15 -10.23 10.47
N ALA A 98 2.52 -10.19 9.20
CA ALA A 98 1.59 -10.47 8.12
C ALA A 98 1.14 -11.94 8.16
N SER A 99 -0.16 -12.16 8.04
CA SER A 99 -0.78 -13.47 7.85
C SER A 99 -1.20 -13.70 6.40
N ARG A 100 -1.35 -12.63 5.63
CA ARG A 100 -1.73 -12.69 4.22
C ARG A 100 -1.13 -11.52 3.43
N VAL A 101 -0.67 -11.82 2.22
CA VAL A 101 -0.17 -10.85 1.25
C VAL A 101 -0.74 -11.22 -0.11
N GLU A 102 -1.40 -10.28 -0.77
CA GLU A 102 -2.01 -10.46 -2.08
C GLU A 102 -1.67 -9.29 -2.99
N VAL A 103 -1.51 -9.57 -4.27
CA VAL A 103 -1.31 -8.57 -5.31
C VAL A 103 -2.35 -8.79 -6.40
N ALA A 104 -2.93 -7.72 -6.91
CA ALA A 104 -3.85 -7.79 -8.04
C ALA A 104 -3.14 -8.28 -9.30
N LYS A 105 -3.86 -8.91 -10.22
CA LYS A 105 -3.29 -9.38 -11.51
C LYS A 105 -2.67 -8.26 -12.35
N SER A 106 -3.12 -7.02 -12.17
CA SER A 106 -2.54 -5.83 -12.80
C SER A 106 -1.13 -5.50 -12.32
N GLY A 107 -0.71 -6.05 -11.16
CA GLY A 107 0.62 -5.86 -10.59
C GLY A 107 0.88 -4.48 -9.97
N ASP A 108 -0.13 -3.62 -9.86
CA ASP A 108 -0.02 -2.23 -9.41
C ASP A 108 -0.64 -1.96 -8.03
N LEU A 109 -1.50 -2.87 -7.55
CA LEU A 109 -2.18 -2.80 -6.26
C LEU A 109 -2.04 -4.12 -5.51
N GLY A 110 -1.82 -4.04 -4.21
CA GLY A 110 -1.77 -5.20 -3.32
C GLY A 110 -2.18 -4.82 -1.90
N TYR A 111 -2.30 -5.82 -1.04
CA TYR A 111 -2.54 -5.59 0.38
C TYR A 111 -1.81 -6.59 1.24
N THR A 112 -1.53 -6.18 2.47
CA THR A 112 -1.14 -7.06 3.56
C THR A 112 -2.17 -6.99 4.67
N GLN A 113 -2.38 -8.08 5.36
CA GLN A 113 -3.15 -8.11 6.60
C GLN A 113 -2.43 -8.98 7.63
N GLY A 114 -2.63 -8.65 8.88
CA GLY A 114 -1.97 -9.38 9.95
C GLY A 114 -2.40 -8.93 11.32
N THR A 115 -1.55 -9.23 12.30
CA THR A 115 -1.74 -8.84 13.70
C THR A 115 -0.58 -7.95 14.14
N TYR A 116 -0.86 -7.10 15.12
CA TYR A 116 0.15 -6.27 15.74
C TYR A 116 0.07 -6.30 17.26
N THR A 117 1.16 -5.92 17.90
CA THR A 117 1.21 -5.49 19.29
C THR A 117 1.90 -4.15 19.34
N MET A 118 1.35 -3.23 20.11
CA MET A 118 1.92 -1.90 20.32
C MET A 118 1.92 -1.58 21.82
N THR A 119 3.06 -1.21 22.36
CA THR A 119 3.19 -0.77 23.75
C THR A 119 3.44 0.73 23.77
N THR A 120 2.69 1.45 24.57
CA THR A 120 2.83 2.90 24.79
C THR A 120 2.62 3.22 26.27
N THR A 121 2.83 4.47 26.65
CA THR A 121 2.56 4.96 28.00
C THR A 121 1.08 5.31 28.14
N ASP A 122 0.37 4.62 29.02
CA ASP A 122 -1.00 5.02 29.39
C ASP A 122 -1.01 6.44 29.95
N PRO A 123 -1.81 7.36 29.37
CA PRO A 123 -1.80 8.76 29.74
C PRO A 123 -2.28 9.04 31.17
N LYS A 124 -3.08 8.14 31.76
CA LYS A 124 -3.66 8.26 33.09
C LYS A 124 -2.76 7.67 34.16
N THR A 125 -2.33 6.42 33.96
CA THR A 125 -1.55 5.68 34.95
C THR A 125 -0.04 5.91 34.83
N LYS A 126 0.41 6.48 33.70
CA LYS A 126 1.83 6.67 33.35
C LYS A 126 2.64 5.37 33.30
N LYS A 127 1.97 4.24 33.15
CA LYS A 127 2.58 2.92 33.04
C LYS A 127 2.54 2.42 31.61
N PRO A 128 3.44 1.51 31.21
CA PRO A 128 3.34 0.84 29.91
C PRO A 128 2.03 0.07 29.80
N VAL A 129 1.36 0.21 28.67
CA VAL A 129 0.19 -0.58 28.27
C VAL A 129 0.44 -1.17 26.90
N THR A 130 0.13 -2.46 26.73
CA THR A 130 0.27 -3.15 25.45
C THR A 130 -1.10 -3.40 24.85
N GLU A 131 -1.30 -2.86 23.69
CA GLU A 131 -2.44 -3.13 22.82
C GLU A 131 -2.11 -4.28 21.87
N LYS A 132 -3.14 -5.06 21.52
CA LYS A 132 -3.11 -6.07 20.44
C LYS A 132 -4.22 -5.77 19.46
N GLY A 133 -3.97 -6.08 18.21
CA GLY A 133 -4.96 -5.82 17.17
C GLY A 133 -4.63 -6.49 15.84
N LYS A 134 -5.40 -6.10 14.86
CA LYS A 134 -5.30 -6.53 13.47
C LYS A 134 -5.11 -5.30 12.60
N TYR A 135 -4.37 -5.48 11.51
CA TYR A 135 -4.18 -4.43 10.52
C TYR A 135 -4.52 -4.92 9.12
N LEU A 136 -4.87 -3.99 8.26
CA LEU A 136 -4.94 -4.15 6.82
C LEU A 136 -4.31 -2.92 6.18
N ILE A 137 -3.32 -3.16 5.32
CA ILE A 137 -2.63 -2.10 4.59
C ILE A 137 -2.78 -2.35 3.10
N ALA A 138 -3.32 -1.37 2.37
CA ALA A 138 -3.33 -1.35 0.91
C ALA A 138 -2.06 -0.65 0.40
N TYR A 139 -1.42 -1.27 -0.59
CA TYR A 139 -0.20 -0.77 -1.21
C TYR A 139 -0.40 -0.52 -2.69
N LYS A 140 0.23 0.52 -3.19
CA LYS A 140 0.32 0.82 -4.61
C LYS A 140 1.77 0.77 -5.06
N LYS A 141 2.00 0.10 -6.18
CA LYS A 141 3.32 0.06 -6.82
C LYS A 141 3.58 1.40 -7.51
N GLN A 142 4.71 2.00 -7.18
CA GLN A 142 5.11 3.29 -7.73
C GLN A 142 5.80 3.10 -9.10
N ALA A 143 5.99 4.19 -9.83
CA ALA A 143 6.64 4.18 -11.14
C ALA A 143 8.09 3.64 -11.11
N ASP A 144 8.78 3.76 -9.97
CA ASP A 144 10.11 3.23 -9.72
C ASP A 144 10.12 1.75 -9.29
N GLY A 145 8.93 1.12 -9.23
CA GLY A 145 8.74 -0.28 -8.83
C GLY A 145 8.65 -0.49 -7.32
N THR A 146 8.81 0.53 -6.49
CA THR A 146 8.66 0.41 -5.03
C THR A 146 7.18 0.32 -4.64
N TRP A 147 6.89 -0.38 -3.54
CA TRP A 147 5.57 -0.44 -2.95
C TRP A 147 5.43 0.61 -1.84
N LYS A 148 4.33 1.39 -1.88
CA LYS A 148 3.98 2.38 -0.84
C LYS A 148 2.59 2.13 -0.31
N ALA A 149 2.42 2.22 1.01
CA ALA A 149 1.12 2.20 1.64
C ALA A 149 0.30 3.42 1.21
N VAL A 150 -0.90 3.18 0.72
CA VAL A 150 -1.86 4.23 0.33
C VAL A 150 -3.05 4.29 1.29
N ALA A 151 -3.34 3.20 1.99
CA ALA A 151 -4.31 3.19 3.07
C ALA A 151 -3.90 2.15 4.12
N GLU A 152 -4.03 2.52 5.38
CA GLU A 152 -3.80 1.64 6.53
C GLU A 152 -5.01 1.68 7.44
N MET A 153 -5.47 0.53 7.90
CA MET A 153 -6.55 0.40 8.86
C MET A 153 -6.11 -0.50 10.00
N ASP A 154 -6.20 0.04 11.20
CA ASP A 154 -5.96 -0.69 12.44
C ASP A 154 -7.27 -0.99 13.16
N SER A 155 -7.34 -2.17 13.75
CA SER A 155 -8.47 -2.62 14.56
C SER A 155 -7.96 -3.23 15.86
N SER A 156 -8.21 -2.52 16.97
CA SER A 156 -7.83 -2.95 18.31
C SER A 156 -8.69 -4.14 18.77
N ASP A 157 -8.05 -5.10 19.45
CA ASP A 157 -8.73 -6.18 20.17
C ASP A 157 -9.06 -5.80 21.61
N MET A 158 -8.67 -4.59 22.02
CA MET A 158 -8.99 -4.09 23.35
C MET A 158 -10.49 -3.74 23.47
N PRO A 159 -11.11 -3.97 24.63
CA PRO A 159 -12.49 -3.56 24.84
C PRO A 159 -12.67 -2.05 24.60
N LEU A 160 -13.73 -1.68 23.91
CA LEU A 160 -14.09 -0.27 23.81
C LEU A 160 -14.25 0.35 25.20
N PRO A 161 -13.87 1.60 25.40
CA PRO A 161 -14.17 2.30 26.64
C PRO A 161 -15.66 2.19 26.96
N ALA A 162 -15.99 1.84 28.22
CA ALA A 162 -17.39 1.80 28.63
C ALA A 162 -18.05 3.15 28.33
N PRO A 163 -19.29 3.19 27.80
CA PRO A 163 -20.00 4.45 27.58
C PRO A 163 -19.98 5.25 28.88
N GLY A 164 -19.45 6.46 28.83
CA GLY A 164 -19.43 7.34 30.01
C GLY A 164 -20.84 7.47 30.53
N LYS A 165 -21.05 7.18 31.81
CA LYS A 165 -22.31 7.54 32.49
C LYS A 165 -22.43 9.03 32.37
N LYS A 166 -23.46 9.49 31.63
CA LYS A 166 -23.88 10.89 31.58
C LYS A 166 -24.40 11.33 32.94
#